data_45dabb3a56b4f64776cac7743d252b37
#
_entry.id   45dabb3a56b4f64776cac7743d252b37
#
_cell.length_a   1.000
_cell.length_b   1.000
_cell.length_c   1.000
_cell.angle_alpha   90.00
_cell.angle_beta   90.00
_cell.angle_gamma   90.00
#
_symmetry.space_group_name_H-M   'P 1'
#
loop_
_entity.id
_entity.type
_entity.pdbx_description
1 polymer ?
#
loop_
_entity_poly.entity_id
_entity_poly.type
_entity_poly.pdbx_seq_one_letter_code
_entity_poly.pdbx_strand_id
1 'polypeptide(L)'
;LNMSMLQYFWDIQNQEEHRKLFQGLEIEHSPYMAEQGKYPVIFITLKDIKERNWKDCFTQIKILVKNLYNSFEFVRSSLNPSELRSFDKIWFEEESGDYRNALKMLSFFLKKYYQTKVIILIDEYDTPIVSAYEHGYYEEAISFFRNFYSSALKDNEYLQMGVMTGILRVAKEGIFSGLNN
;
A
#
# COMPACT_ATOMS: atom_id res chain seq x y z
N LEU A 1 -15.19 -3.66 3.90
CA LEU A 1 -15.43 -3.52 5.35
C LEU A 1 -14.28 -4.10 6.17
N ASN A 2 -13.83 -5.32 5.86
CA ASN A 2 -12.79 -5.99 6.64
C ASN A 2 -11.43 -5.29 6.58
N MET A 3 -11.05 -4.73 5.42
CA MET A 3 -9.75 -4.03 5.27
C MET A 3 -9.70 -2.73 6.08
N SER A 4 -10.79 -1.95 6.12
CA SER A 4 -10.86 -0.75 6.95
C SER A 4 -10.79 -1.07 8.46
N MET A 5 -11.43 -2.19 8.87
CA MET A 5 -11.34 -2.66 10.25
C MET A 5 -9.89 -3.02 10.63
N LEU A 6 -9.18 -3.73 9.74
CA LEU A 6 -7.76 -4.05 9.95
C LEU A 6 -6.89 -2.79 10.01
N GLN A 7 -7.16 -1.80 9.14
CA GLN A 7 -6.49 -0.51 9.18
C GLN A 7 -6.66 0.14 10.55
N TYR A 8 -7.88 0.34 11.02
CA TYR A 8 -8.16 0.98 12.31
C TYR A 8 -7.61 0.18 13.50
N PHE A 9 -7.54 -1.15 13.37
CA PHE A 9 -6.99 -1.97 14.44
C PHE A 9 -5.49 -1.76 14.62
N TRP A 10 -4.72 -1.76 13.54
CA TRP A 10 -3.26 -1.69 13.64
C TRP A 10 -2.68 -0.28 13.62
N ASP A 11 -3.44 0.71 13.07
CA ASP A 11 -2.88 2.03 12.80
C ASP A 11 -2.46 2.76 14.07
N ILE A 12 -1.18 3.13 14.11
CA ILE A 12 -0.56 3.89 15.19
C ILE A 12 -1.07 5.35 15.24
N GLN A 13 -1.59 5.86 14.13
CA GLN A 13 -2.23 7.17 14.08
C GLN A 13 -3.61 7.07 14.72
N ASN A 14 -3.99 8.08 15.51
CA ASN A 14 -5.30 8.12 16.19
C ASN A 14 -5.61 6.87 17.04
N GLN A 15 -4.59 6.25 17.59
CA GLN A 15 -4.64 4.99 18.34
C GLN A 15 -5.77 4.93 19.38
N GLU A 16 -5.91 5.99 20.19
CA GLU A 16 -6.93 6.04 21.27
C GLU A 16 -8.35 6.13 20.70
N GLU A 17 -8.53 6.85 19.60
CA GLU A 17 -9.82 7.00 18.95
C GLU A 17 -10.23 5.71 18.25
N HIS A 18 -9.31 5.10 17.54
CA HIS A 18 -9.53 3.80 16.89
C HIS A 18 -9.83 2.70 17.91
N ARG A 19 -9.19 2.72 19.08
CA ARG A 19 -9.43 1.74 20.15
C ARG A 19 -10.90 1.68 20.57
N LYS A 20 -11.59 2.81 20.57
CA LYS A 20 -13.03 2.89 20.94
C LYS A 20 -13.92 2.08 20.00
N LEU A 21 -13.50 1.89 18.73
CA LEU A 21 -14.26 1.12 17.75
C LEU A 21 -14.31 -0.38 18.07
N PHE A 22 -13.42 -0.86 18.92
CA PHE A 22 -13.31 -2.27 19.30
C PHE A 22 -13.90 -2.56 20.69
N GLN A 23 -14.45 -1.54 21.39
CA GLN A 23 -15.11 -1.70 22.67
C GLN A 23 -16.38 -2.54 22.53
N GLY A 24 -16.59 -3.48 23.43
CA GLY A 24 -17.72 -4.40 23.40
C GLY A 24 -17.63 -5.53 22.35
N LEU A 25 -16.57 -5.56 21.54
CA LEU A 25 -16.31 -6.65 20.62
C LEU A 25 -15.47 -7.75 21.29
N GLU A 26 -15.58 -8.96 20.79
CA GLU A 26 -14.89 -10.15 21.34
C GLU A 26 -13.36 -9.97 21.43
N ILE A 27 -12.79 -9.21 20.47
CA ILE A 27 -11.35 -8.91 20.42
C ILE A 27 -10.88 -8.08 21.61
N GLU A 28 -11.76 -7.27 22.24
CA GLU A 28 -11.40 -6.43 23.39
C GLU A 28 -10.83 -7.27 24.55
N HIS A 29 -11.33 -8.49 24.71
CA HIS A 29 -10.93 -9.41 25.77
C HIS A 29 -9.85 -10.42 25.33
N SER A 30 -9.40 -10.31 24.10
CA SER A 30 -8.39 -11.22 23.54
C SER A 30 -6.97 -10.69 23.78
N PRO A 31 -5.95 -11.58 23.87
CA PRO A 31 -4.56 -11.16 23.95
C PRO A 31 -4.09 -10.36 22.72
N TYR A 32 -4.78 -10.49 21.59
CA TYR A 32 -4.47 -9.74 20.35
C TYR A 32 -4.75 -8.24 20.48
N MET A 33 -5.59 -7.81 21.42
CA MET A 33 -5.83 -6.39 21.68
C MET A 33 -4.54 -5.65 22.09
N ALA A 34 -3.53 -6.36 22.54
CA ALA A 34 -2.22 -5.80 22.79
C ALA A 34 -1.51 -5.28 21.53
N GLU A 35 -1.90 -5.74 20.33
CA GLU A 35 -1.33 -5.30 19.05
C GLU A 35 -2.05 -4.08 18.45
N GLN A 36 -3.17 -3.66 19.04
CA GLN A 36 -3.93 -2.52 18.56
C GLN A 36 -3.11 -1.22 18.62
N GLY A 37 -3.08 -0.49 17.50
CA GLY A 37 -2.46 0.82 17.40
C GLY A 37 -0.92 0.82 17.43
N LYS A 38 -0.27 -0.29 17.08
CA LYS A 38 1.20 -0.41 17.19
C LYS A 38 1.97 -0.14 15.90
N TYR A 39 1.32 -0.12 14.74
CA TYR A 39 2.01 -0.13 13.47
C TYR A 39 1.57 1.05 12.59
N PRO A 40 2.48 1.69 11.86
CA PRO A 40 2.08 2.53 10.74
C PRO A 40 1.44 1.64 9.65
N VAL A 41 0.27 2.04 9.16
CA VAL A 41 -0.49 1.26 8.17
C VAL A 41 -0.53 2.00 6.85
N ILE A 42 0.01 1.39 5.80
CA ILE A 42 -0.16 1.83 4.42
C ILE A 42 -1.40 1.12 3.87
N PHE A 43 -2.48 1.86 3.63
CA PHE A 43 -3.71 1.33 3.04
C PHE A 43 -3.96 1.95 1.67
N ILE A 44 -4.13 1.12 0.65
CA ILE A 44 -4.55 1.53 -0.68
C ILE A 44 -5.70 0.66 -1.18
N THR A 45 -6.62 1.26 -1.91
CA THR A 45 -7.64 0.55 -2.68
C THR A 45 -7.52 0.90 -4.15
N LEU A 46 -7.55 -0.12 -5.00
CA LEU A 46 -7.44 0.03 -6.46
C LEU A 46 -8.81 -0.08 -7.15
N LYS A 47 -9.90 -0.06 -6.37
CA LYS A 47 -11.28 -0.29 -6.83
C LYS A 47 -11.73 0.62 -7.98
N ASP A 48 -11.21 1.84 -8.01
CA ASP A 48 -11.62 2.89 -8.96
C ASP A 48 -10.69 2.99 -10.18
N ILE A 49 -9.61 2.20 -10.24
CA ILE A 49 -8.68 2.20 -11.38
C ILE A 49 -9.21 1.25 -12.46
N LYS A 50 -10.06 1.78 -13.35
CA LYS A 50 -10.75 1.03 -14.43
C LYS A 50 -10.66 1.80 -15.75
N GLU A 51 -9.45 2.07 -16.19
CA GLU A 51 -9.17 2.92 -17.35
C GLU A 51 -9.17 2.11 -18.66
N ARG A 52 -9.33 2.82 -19.77
CA ARG A 52 -9.41 2.20 -21.10
C ARG A 52 -8.05 2.06 -21.80
N ASN A 53 -7.00 2.62 -21.24
CA ASN A 53 -5.65 2.54 -21.78
C ASN A 53 -4.62 2.68 -20.68
N TRP A 54 -3.40 2.25 -20.96
CA TRP A 54 -2.31 2.26 -19.99
C TRP A 54 -1.94 3.68 -19.51
N LYS A 55 -1.94 4.67 -20.38
CA LYS A 55 -1.56 6.05 -20.03
C LYS A 55 -2.46 6.61 -18.93
N ASP A 56 -3.77 6.45 -19.09
CA ASP A 56 -4.74 6.94 -18.10
C ASP A 56 -4.68 6.09 -16.82
N CYS A 57 -4.53 4.77 -16.94
CA CYS A 57 -4.34 3.87 -15.81
C CYS A 57 -3.12 4.30 -14.97
N PHE A 58 -1.99 4.51 -15.62
CA PHE A 58 -0.77 4.94 -14.92
C PHE A 58 -0.91 6.33 -14.30
N THR A 59 -1.66 7.23 -14.94
CA THR A 59 -1.98 8.55 -14.34
C THR A 59 -2.78 8.41 -13.06
N GLN A 60 -3.80 7.54 -13.03
CA GLN A 60 -4.57 7.27 -11.82
C GLN A 60 -3.72 6.63 -10.71
N ILE A 61 -2.81 5.74 -11.07
CA ILE A 61 -1.84 5.17 -10.12
C ILE A 61 -0.96 6.26 -9.51
N LYS A 62 -0.45 7.20 -10.33
CA LYS A 62 0.37 8.32 -9.82
C LYS A 62 -0.41 9.18 -8.83
N ILE A 63 -1.66 9.52 -9.17
CA ILE A 63 -2.54 10.30 -8.28
C ILE A 63 -2.80 9.55 -6.97
N LEU A 64 -3.11 8.26 -7.05
CA LEU A 64 -3.33 7.43 -5.86
C LEU A 64 -2.12 7.42 -4.94
N VAL A 65 -0.93 7.16 -5.51
CA VAL A 65 0.32 7.10 -4.74
C VAL A 65 0.70 8.47 -4.17
N LYS A 66 0.52 9.55 -4.93
CA LYS A 66 0.70 10.92 -4.43
C LYS A 66 -0.20 11.21 -3.22
N ASN A 67 -1.50 10.89 -3.32
CA ASN A 67 -2.44 11.11 -2.23
C ASN A 67 -2.05 10.30 -0.98
N LEU A 68 -1.54 9.09 -1.18
CA LEU A 68 -0.97 8.29 -0.10
C LEU A 68 0.23 8.98 0.56
N TYR A 69 1.17 9.51 -0.23
CA TYR A 69 2.33 10.26 0.28
C TYR A 69 1.91 11.54 1.00
N ASN A 70 0.86 12.24 0.52
CA ASN A 70 0.29 13.41 1.20
C ASN A 70 -0.19 13.07 2.62
N SER A 71 -0.83 11.91 2.82
CA SER A 71 -1.30 11.51 4.15
C SER A 71 -0.17 11.23 5.14
N PHE A 72 1.06 11.08 4.64
CA PHE A 72 2.28 10.85 5.43
C PHE A 72 3.32 11.95 5.29
N GLU A 73 2.92 13.17 4.89
CA GLU A 73 3.88 14.28 4.66
C GLU A 73 4.74 14.58 5.89
N PHE A 74 4.24 14.34 7.08
CA PHE A 74 4.95 14.57 8.34
C PHE A 74 6.29 13.81 8.46
N VAL A 75 6.45 12.67 7.76
CA VAL A 75 7.71 11.90 7.78
C VAL A 75 8.88 12.68 7.18
N ARG A 76 8.61 13.69 6.35
CA ARG A 76 9.62 14.55 5.71
C ARG A 76 10.60 15.15 6.71
N SER A 77 10.13 15.46 7.90
CA SER A 77 10.94 16.02 8.99
C SER A 77 12.08 15.10 9.46
N SER A 78 11.96 13.79 9.21
CA SER A 78 12.93 12.76 9.61
C SER A 78 13.87 12.33 8.47
N LEU A 79 13.64 12.83 7.24
CA LEU A 79 14.37 12.42 6.05
C LEU A 79 15.64 13.24 5.85
N ASN A 80 16.71 12.58 5.42
CA ASN A 80 17.90 13.27 4.94
C ASN A 80 17.66 13.87 3.52
N PRO A 81 18.56 14.74 3.00
CA PRO A 81 18.31 15.41 1.71
C PRO A 81 18.12 14.47 0.52
N SER A 82 18.74 13.29 0.49
CA SER A 82 18.58 12.32 -0.58
C SER A 82 17.24 11.62 -0.50
N GLU A 83 16.84 11.19 0.70
CA GLU A 83 15.55 10.57 1.00
C GLU A 83 14.39 11.53 0.71
N LEU A 84 14.55 12.80 1.13
CA LEU A 84 13.56 13.84 0.88
C LEU A 84 13.36 14.06 -0.62
N ARG A 85 14.44 14.08 -1.42
CA ARG A 85 14.34 14.16 -2.88
C ARG A 85 13.56 12.98 -3.47
N SER A 86 13.77 11.77 -2.95
CA SER A 86 13.05 10.58 -3.41
C SER A 86 11.56 10.63 -3.04
N PHE A 87 11.24 11.14 -1.85
CA PHE A 87 9.87 11.40 -1.42
C PHE A 87 9.20 12.45 -2.33
N ASP A 88 9.88 13.57 -2.55
CA ASP A 88 9.36 14.71 -3.31
C ASP A 88 9.09 14.37 -4.78
N LYS A 89 9.88 13.51 -5.42
CA LYS A 89 9.61 13.04 -6.78
C LYS A 89 8.25 12.36 -6.92
N ILE A 90 7.83 11.59 -5.93
CA ILE A 90 6.49 10.98 -5.90
C ILE A 90 5.44 12.04 -5.52
N TRP A 91 5.72 12.85 -4.53
CA TRP A 91 4.78 13.84 -4.01
C TRP A 91 4.42 14.92 -5.03
N PHE A 92 5.38 15.34 -5.86
CA PHE A 92 5.15 16.29 -6.96
C PHE A 92 4.82 15.63 -8.29
N GLU A 93 4.58 14.32 -8.33
CA GLU A 93 4.25 13.56 -9.55
C GLU A 93 5.30 13.68 -10.66
N GLU A 94 6.57 13.79 -10.31
CA GLU A 94 7.63 13.85 -11.32
C GLU A 94 7.66 12.57 -12.19
N GLU A 95 7.95 12.72 -13.47
CA GLU A 95 8.12 11.57 -14.38
C GLU A 95 9.27 10.65 -13.96
N SER A 96 10.28 11.23 -13.30
CA SER A 96 11.44 10.50 -12.76
C SER A 96 11.13 9.78 -11.43
N GLY A 97 9.91 9.83 -10.92
CA GLY A 97 9.49 9.14 -9.69
C GLY A 97 9.48 7.63 -9.86
N ASP A 98 10.02 6.90 -8.88
CA ASP A 98 10.01 5.44 -8.89
C ASP A 98 8.70 4.88 -8.31
N TYR A 99 7.64 4.94 -9.12
CA TYR A 99 6.31 4.49 -8.71
C TYR A 99 6.23 2.97 -8.48
N ARG A 100 7.10 2.16 -9.11
CA ARG A 100 7.13 0.70 -8.88
C ARG A 100 7.59 0.35 -7.48
N ASN A 101 8.47 1.16 -6.90
CA ASN A 101 8.99 0.98 -5.55
C ASN A 101 8.35 1.92 -4.51
N ALA A 102 7.32 2.67 -4.88
CA ALA A 102 6.76 3.72 -4.03
C ALA A 102 6.27 3.20 -2.67
N LEU A 103 5.60 2.05 -2.62
CA LEU A 103 5.14 1.46 -1.34
C LEU A 103 6.31 0.98 -0.47
N LYS A 104 7.35 0.40 -1.06
CA LYS A 104 8.56 0.01 -0.33
C LYS A 104 9.31 1.22 0.22
N MET A 105 9.45 2.27 -0.59
CA MET A 105 10.08 3.52 -0.15
C MET A 105 9.30 4.17 1.00
N LEU A 106 7.96 4.23 0.88
CA LEU A 106 7.12 4.75 1.96
C LEU A 106 7.24 3.91 3.23
N SER A 107 7.34 2.58 3.10
CA SER A 107 7.60 1.68 4.23
C SER A 107 8.91 2.02 4.94
N PHE A 108 9.97 2.30 4.19
CA PHE A 108 11.24 2.74 4.74
C PHE A 108 11.11 4.07 5.52
N PHE A 109 10.45 5.07 4.94
CA PHE A 109 10.27 6.38 5.58
C PHE A 109 9.46 6.28 6.86
N LEU A 110 8.37 5.51 6.84
CA LEU A 110 7.53 5.27 8.01
C LEU A 110 8.27 4.48 9.10
N LYS A 111 9.01 3.42 8.73
CA LYS A 111 9.84 2.69 9.69
C LYS A 111 10.89 3.60 10.32
N LYS A 112 11.50 4.49 9.55
CA LYS A 112 12.48 5.45 10.05
C LYS A 112 11.86 6.43 11.04
N TYR A 113 10.64 6.90 10.77
CA TYR A 113 9.92 7.86 11.62
C TYR A 113 9.42 7.21 12.92
N TYR A 114 8.72 6.08 12.81
CA TYR A 114 8.08 5.41 13.94
C TYR A 114 8.98 4.40 14.68
N GLN A 115 10.15 4.07 14.13
CA GLN A 115 11.07 3.03 14.64
C GLN A 115 10.43 1.64 14.74
N THR A 116 9.37 1.39 13.98
CA THR A 116 8.68 0.11 13.88
C THR A 116 8.36 -0.25 12.44
N LYS A 117 8.21 -1.52 12.15
CA LYS A 117 7.86 -2.01 10.81
C LYS A 117 6.43 -1.62 10.45
N VAL A 118 6.11 -1.62 9.16
CA VAL A 118 4.83 -1.19 8.61
C VAL A 118 3.94 -2.39 8.27
N ILE A 119 2.62 -2.15 8.27
CA ILE A 119 1.63 -3.06 7.70
C ILE A 119 1.16 -2.46 6.37
N ILE A 120 1.09 -3.28 5.32
CA ILE A 120 0.57 -2.87 4.01
C ILE A 120 -0.73 -3.61 3.74
N LEU A 121 -1.79 -2.85 3.47
CA LEU A 121 -3.11 -3.34 3.12
C LEU A 121 -3.44 -2.88 1.69
N ILE A 122 -3.68 -3.83 0.78
CA ILE A 122 -4.01 -3.57 -0.62
C ILE A 122 -5.37 -4.18 -0.92
N ASP A 123 -6.36 -3.33 -1.18
CA ASP A 123 -7.72 -3.74 -1.49
C ASP A 123 -7.98 -3.71 -3.00
N GLU A 124 -8.71 -4.73 -3.50
CA GLU A 124 -9.06 -4.90 -4.90
C GLU A 124 -7.85 -4.83 -5.86
N TYR A 125 -6.77 -5.56 -5.51
CA TYR A 125 -5.51 -5.55 -6.25
C TYR A 125 -5.64 -5.95 -7.73
N ASP A 126 -6.66 -6.72 -8.08
CA ASP A 126 -6.91 -7.27 -9.41
C ASP A 126 -7.74 -6.35 -10.31
N THR A 127 -8.45 -5.38 -9.76
CA THR A 127 -9.33 -4.47 -10.53
C THR A 127 -8.64 -3.80 -11.72
N PRO A 128 -7.47 -3.15 -11.60
CA PRO A 128 -6.81 -2.54 -12.75
C PRO A 128 -6.29 -3.55 -13.77
N ILE A 129 -6.00 -4.78 -13.34
CA ILE A 129 -5.51 -5.85 -14.22
C ILE A 129 -6.63 -6.43 -15.04
N VAL A 130 -7.82 -6.60 -14.44
CA VAL A 130 -9.04 -7.02 -15.14
C VAL A 130 -9.42 -5.98 -16.20
N SER A 131 -9.46 -4.70 -15.81
CA SER A 131 -9.72 -3.60 -16.76
C SER A 131 -8.70 -3.57 -17.90
N ALA A 132 -7.43 -3.80 -17.61
CA ALA A 132 -6.37 -3.86 -18.63
C ALA A 132 -6.58 -5.02 -19.62
N TYR A 133 -7.01 -6.18 -19.13
CA TYR A 133 -7.33 -7.32 -19.97
C TYR A 133 -8.52 -7.01 -20.90
N GLU A 134 -9.59 -6.43 -20.36
CA GLU A 134 -10.79 -6.08 -21.12
C GLU A 134 -10.53 -5.02 -22.20
N HIS A 135 -9.55 -4.13 -21.99
CA HIS A 135 -9.25 -3.01 -22.89
C HIS A 135 -7.95 -3.16 -23.68
N GLY A 136 -7.28 -4.32 -23.60
CA GLY A 136 -6.16 -4.68 -24.48
C GLY A 136 -4.80 -4.05 -24.14
N TYR A 137 -4.58 -3.60 -22.88
CA TYR A 137 -3.27 -3.12 -22.39
C TYR A 137 -2.72 -3.96 -21.22
N TYR A 138 -3.06 -5.26 -21.22
CA TYR A 138 -2.70 -6.19 -20.15
C TYR A 138 -1.19 -6.28 -19.91
N GLU A 139 -0.38 -6.33 -20.96
CA GLU A 139 1.07 -6.54 -20.84
C GLU A 139 1.77 -5.37 -20.11
N GLU A 140 1.37 -4.12 -20.40
CA GLU A 140 1.89 -2.95 -19.71
C GLU A 140 1.48 -2.94 -18.23
N ALA A 141 0.20 -3.21 -17.97
CA ALA A 141 -0.35 -3.24 -16.62
C ALA A 141 0.31 -4.35 -15.79
N ILE A 142 0.37 -5.58 -16.29
CA ILE A 142 0.95 -6.71 -15.56
C ILE A 142 2.44 -6.50 -15.28
N SER A 143 3.18 -5.91 -16.22
CA SER A 143 4.61 -5.57 -16.03
C SER A 143 4.80 -4.56 -14.89
N PHE A 144 3.92 -3.58 -14.78
CA PHE A 144 3.97 -2.59 -13.70
C PHE A 144 3.55 -3.21 -12.36
N PHE A 145 2.35 -3.80 -12.28
CA PHE A 145 1.77 -4.28 -11.02
C PHE A 145 2.55 -5.44 -10.40
N ARG A 146 3.17 -6.30 -11.22
CA ARG A 146 4.09 -7.33 -10.72
C ARG A 146 5.22 -6.72 -9.89
N ASN A 147 5.86 -5.69 -10.40
CA ASN A 147 6.94 -5.01 -9.69
C ASN A 147 6.42 -4.23 -8.48
N PHE A 148 5.30 -3.53 -8.62
CA PHE A 148 4.68 -2.73 -7.58
C PHE A 148 4.31 -3.58 -6.34
N TYR A 149 3.66 -4.72 -6.55
CA TYR A 149 3.31 -5.63 -5.44
C TYR A 149 4.51 -6.41 -4.92
N SER A 150 5.38 -6.89 -5.80
CA SER A 150 6.57 -7.64 -5.39
C SER A 150 7.51 -6.79 -4.55
N SER A 151 7.79 -5.56 -4.94
CA SER A 151 8.63 -4.66 -4.14
C SER A 151 8.04 -4.32 -2.78
N ALA A 152 6.71 -4.21 -2.71
CA ALA A 152 6.01 -3.87 -1.47
C ALA A 152 5.95 -5.04 -0.48
N LEU A 153 5.73 -6.28 -0.98
CA LEU A 153 5.36 -7.43 -0.15
C LEU A 153 6.45 -8.50 -0.07
N LYS A 154 7.32 -8.61 -1.10
CA LYS A 154 8.46 -9.51 -1.12
C LYS A 154 9.74 -8.70 -0.94
N ASP A 155 10.69 -9.23 -0.21
CA ASP A 155 12.00 -8.60 -0.01
C ASP A 155 11.93 -7.16 0.55
N ASN A 156 10.85 -6.83 1.28
CA ASN A 156 10.67 -5.58 1.97
C ASN A 156 11.01 -5.75 3.46
N GLU A 157 12.24 -5.44 3.83
CA GLU A 157 12.73 -5.56 5.22
C GLU A 157 11.99 -4.65 6.22
N TYR A 158 11.28 -3.65 5.71
CA TYR A 158 10.50 -2.69 6.50
C TYR A 158 9.08 -3.18 6.79
N LEU A 159 8.67 -4.28 6.14
CA LEU A 159 7.33 -4.86 6.25
C LEU A 159 7.22 -5.76 7.48
N GLN A 160 6.15 -5.55 8.27
CA GLN A 160 5.71 -6.46 9.33
C GLN A 160 4.76 -7.52 8.76
N MET A 161 3.77 -7.06 8.00
CA MET A 161 2.75 -7.92 7.39
C MET A 161 2.14 -7.21 6.17
N GLY A 162 1.79 -7.99 5.15
CA GLY A 162 1.01 -7.55 4.00
C GLY A 162 -0.29 -8.31 3.87
N VAL A 163 -1.39 -7.62 3.58
CA VAL A 163 -2.69 -8.23 3.28
C VAL A 163 -3.18 -7.70 1.95
N MET A 164 -3.59 -8.59 1.06
CA MET A 164 -4.19 -8.26 -0.23
C MET A 164 -5.55 -8.90 -0.38
N THR A 165 -6.52 -8.15 -0.92
CA THR A 165 -7.84 -8.68 -1.28
C THR A 165 -8.14 -8.41 -2.75
N GLY A 166 -8.86 -9.33 -3.37
CA GLY A 166 -9.32 -9.27 -4.75
C GLY A 166 -10.31 -10.41 -5.03
N ILE A 167 -11.03 -10.34 -6.14
CA ILE A 167 -12.05 -11.34 -6.54
C ILE A 167 -11.40 -12.44 -7.37
N LEU A 168 -10.50 -12.07 -8.28
CA LEU A 168 -9.85 -13.01 -9.18
C LEU A 168 -8.48 -13.43 -8.63
N ARG A 169 -8.24 -14.72 -8.61
CA ARG A 169 -6.86 -15.22 -8.62
C ARG A 169 -6.29 -14.95 -10.01
N VAL A 170 -5.78 -13.73 -10.22
CA VAL A 170 -5.00 -13.46 -11.43
C VAL A 170 -3.88 -14.48 -11.45
N ALA A 171 -3.83 -15.28 -12.53
CA ALA A 171 -3.12 -16.54 -12.61
C ALA A 171 -1.77 -16.52 -11.88
N LYS A 172 -1.52 -17.54 -11.05
CA LYS A 172 -0.34 -17.71 -10.19
C LYS A 172 1.00 -17.46 -10.90
N GLU A 173 1.04 -17.59 -12.23
CA GLU A 173 2.24 -17.47 -13.03
C GLU A 173 2.60 -16.01 -13.41
N GLY A 174 1.65 -15.08 -13.37
CA GLY A 174 1.88 -13.69 -13.80
C GLY A 174 2.33 -12.74 -12.69
N ILE A 175 1.61 -12.71 -11.56
CA ILE A 175 1.87 -11.74 -10.47
C ILE A 175 2.58 -12.39 -9.29
N PHE A 176 2.24 -13.65 -8.97
CA PHE A 176 2.61 -14.30 -7.73
C PHE A 176 3.69 -15.39 -7.85
N SER A 177 4.27 -15.62 -9.02
CA SER A 177 5.38 -16.59 -9.17
C SER A 177 6.60 -16.25 -8.29
N GLY A 178 6.60 -15.07 -7.67
CA GLY A 178 7.57 -14.66 -6.67
C GLY A 178 7.03 -14.46 -5.25
N LEU A 179 5.72 -14.63 -5.00
CA LEU A 179 5.07 -14.39 -3.71
C LEU A 179 4.70 -15.69 -2.96
N ASN A 180 5.21 -16.84 -3.43
CA ASN A 180 5.04 -18.08 -2.69
C ASN A 180 5.86 -18.03 -1.40
N ASN A 181 5.18 -17.70 -0.31
CA ASN A 181 5.29 -18.34 1.00
C ASN A 181 4.17 -17.85 1.88
#